data_3679c84a8b7b030f7165cd7b3850c343
#
_entry.id   3679c84a8b7b030f7165cd7b3850c343
#
_cell.length_a   1.000
_cell.length_b   1.000
_cell.length_c   1.000
_cell.angle_alpha   90.00
_cell.angle_beta   90.00
_cell.angle_gamma   90.00
#
_symmetry.space_group_name_H-M   'P 1'
#
loop_
_entity.id
_entity.type
_entity.pdbx_description
1 polymer ?
#
loop_
_entity_poly.entity_id
_entity_poly.type
_entity_poly.pdbx_seq_one_letter_code
_entity_poly.pdbx_strand_id
1 'polypeptide(L)'
;AVQRQFGLDEEALADLKDELFYAHPEIRDDAGRGLVWTGDAGPAPTAPTASPGQMPLAYTPPHLAEKILTSKSALEGERKQVTVLFADLKGSMELLADRDPEEARKLLDPVLERMMDAVHHYEGTVNQVMGDGIMALFGAPLAHEDHAVRACYAALRMQEAVRRYSDELRRAQG
;
A
#
# COMPACT_ATOMS: atom_id res chain seq x y z
N ALA A 1 -10.28 -17.57 -18.08
CA ALA A 1 -9.29 -16.49 -18.02
C ALA A 1 -8.34 -16.70 -16.81
N VAL A 2 -8.88 -16.83 -15.60
CA VAL A 2 -8.10 -17.00 -14.33
C VAL A 2 -7.16 -18.21 -14.37
N GLN A 3 -7.64 -19.38 -14.82
CA GLN A 3 -6.83 -20.59 -14.96
C GLN A 3 -5.56 -20.37 -15.79
N ARG A 4 -5.68 -19.67 -16.94
CA ARG A 4 -4.52 -19.40 -17.81
C ARG A 4 -3.57 -18.37 -17.23
N GLN A 5 -4.07 -17.43 -16.45
CA GLN A 5 -3.27 -16.35 -15.89
C GLN A 5 -2.46 -16.80 -14.67
N PHE A 6 -3.02 -17.71 -13.86
CA PHE A 6 -2.41 -18.16 -12.61
C PHE A 6 -1.95 -19.63 -12.63
N GLY A 7 -2.08 -20.32 -13.77
CA GLY A 7 -1.62 -21.70 -13.93
C GLY A 7 -2.37 -22.71 -13.05
N LEU A 8 -3.62 -22.40 -12.67
CA LEU A 8 -4.44 -23.24 -11.81
C LEU A 8 -4.98 -24.43 -12.61
N ASP A 9 -4.90 -25.64 -12.03
CA ASP A 9 -5.63 -26.82 -12.54
C ASP A 9 -7.12 -26.74 -12.16
N GLU A 10 -7.92 -27.73 -12.62
CA GLU A 10 -9.37 -27.73 -12.38
C GLU A 10 -9.71 -27.95 -10.89
N GLU A 11 -8.90 -28.74 -10.18
CA GLU A 11 -9.10 -29.04 -8.75
C GLU A 11 -8.82 -27.80 -7.90
N ALA A 12 -7.70 -27.13 -8.11
CA ALA A 12 -7.36 -25.89 -7.41
C ALA A 12 -8.36 -24.76 -7.71
N LEU A 13 -8.93 -24.72 -8.92
CA LEU A 13 -9.97 -23.74 -9.25
C LEU A 13 -11.30 -24.06 -8.55
N ALA A 14 -11.64 -25.35 -8.38
CA ALA A 14 -12.83 -25.77 -7.66
C ALA A 14 -12.71 -25.42 -6.18
N ASP A 15 -11.59 -25.76 -5.54
CA ASP A 15 -11.30 -25.44 -4.14
C ASP A 15 -11.36 -23.93 -3.89
N LEU A 16 -10.75 -23.12 -4.76
CA LEU A 16 -10.80 -21.67 -4.67
C LEU A 16 -12.23 -21.13 -4.78
N LYS A 17 -13.08 -21.73 -5.62
CA LYS A 17 -14.49 -21.33 -5.74
C LYS A 17 -15.27 -21.70 -4.49
N ASP A 18 -15.06 -22.89 -3.94
CA ASP A 18 -15.76 -23.35 -2.75
C ASP A 18 -15.39 -22.50 -1.53
N GLU A 19 -14.14 -22.14 -1.37
CA GLU A 19 -13.69 -21.22 -0.33
C GLU A 19 -14.30 -19.82 -0.52
N LEU A 20 -14.33 -19.32 -1.76
CA LEU A 20 -14.92 -18.02 -2.07
C LEU A 20 -16.42 -17.99 -1.80
N PHE A 21 -17.18 -19.04 -2.12
CA PHE A 21 -18.62 -19.13 -1.86
C PHE A 21 -18.92 -19.30 -0.37
N TYR A 22 -18.03 -19.96 0.36
CA TYR A 22 -18.14 -20.07 1.81
C TYR A 22 -17.90 -18.72 2.51
N ALA A 23 -16.87 -17.99 2.09
CA ALA A 23 -16.53 -16.69 2.64
C ALA A 23 -17.49 -15.58 2.22
N HIS A 24 -18.07 -15.70 1.01
CA HIS A 24 -18.92 -14.69 0.36
C HIS A 24 -20.18 -15.32 -0.23
N PRO A 25 -21.22 -15.62 0.60
CA PRO A 25 -22.44 -16.27 0.15
C PRO A 25 -23.25 -15.44 -0.88
N GLU A 26 -22.91 -14.17 -1.04
CA GLU A 26 -23.45 -13.27 -2.04
C GLU A 26 -22.84 -13.45 -3.44
N ILE A 27 -21.79 -14.26 -3.59
CA ILE A 27 -21.19 -14.59 -4.87
C ILE A 27 -21.81 -15.88 -5.41
N ARG A 28 -22.16 -15.89 -6.72
CA ARG A 28 -22.66 -17.07 -7.40
C ARG A 28 -21.94 -17.30 -8.73
N ASP A 29 -21.84 -18.56 -9.12
CA ASP A 29 -21.34 -18.95 -10.44
C ASP A 29 -22.45 -18.75 -11.49
N ASP A 30 -22.18 -17.94 -12.51
CA ASP A 30 -23.07 -17.75 -13.65
C ASP A 30 -22.82 -18.83 -14.72
N ALA A 31 -23.22 -20.06 -14.40
CA ALA A 31 -23.15 -21.20 -15.32
C ALA A 31 -21.77 -21.38 -16.01
N GLY A 32 -20.69 -21.21 -15.24
CA GLY A 32 -19.31 -21.33 -15.74
C GLY A 32 -18.81 -20.15 -16.59
N ARG A 33 -19.62 -19.13 -16.81
CA ARG A 33 -19.22 -17.90 -17.53
C ARG A 33 -18.44 -16.93 -16.66
N GLY A 34 -18.65 -16.97 -15.34
CA GLY A 34 -17.97 -16.12 -14.36
C GLY A 34 -18.64 -16.15 -13.00
N LEU A 35 -18.07 -15.38 -12.08
CA LEU A 35 -18.66 -15.16 -10.76
C LEU A 35 -19.44 -13.86 -10.77
N VAL A 36 -20.65 -13.87 -10.26
CA VAL A 36 -21.53 -12.71 -10.18
C VAL A 36 -21.84 -12.43 -8.71
N TRP A 37 -21.73 -11.16 -8.32
CA TRP A 37 -22.18 -10.68 -7.03
C TRP A 37 -23.69 -10.49 -7.07
N THR A 38 -24.42 -11.27 -6.24
CA THR A 38 -25.89 -11.21 -6.17
C THR A 38 -26.39 -10.57 -4.88
N GLY A 39 -25.49 -10.19 -3.98
CA GLY A 39 -25.86 -9.45 -2.79
C GLY A 39 -26.49 -8.13 -3.20
N ASP A 40 -27.63 -7.81 -2.58
CA ASP A 40 -28.18 -6.47 -2.62
C ASP A 40 -27.04 -5.53 -2.24
N ALA A 41 -26.88 -4.43 -2.98
CA ALA A 41 -25.99 -3.37 -2.58
C ALA A 41 -26.53 -2.69 -1.32
N GLY A 42 -26.63 -3.49 -0.24
CA GLY A 42 -26.65 -2.95 1.10
C GLY A 42 -25.43 -2.02 1.20
N PRO A 43 -25.48 -0.95 1.98
CA PRO A 43 -24.37 -0.02 2.05
C PRO A 43 -23.11 -0.87 2.22
N ALA A 44 -22.22 -0.78 1.23
CA ALA A 44 -20.94 -1.48 1.22
C ALA A 44 -20.43 -1.44 2.65
N PRO A 45 -19.96 -2.59 3.25
CA PRO A 45 -19.39 -2.52 4.56
C PRO A 45 -18.47 -1.32 4.48
N THR A 46 -18.84 -0.28 5.21
CA THR A 46 -18.09 0.95 5.23
C THR A 46 -16.69 0.52 5.66
N ALA A 47 -15.85 0.20 4.67
CA ALA A 47 -14.46 0.51 4.85
C ALA A 47 -14.51 1.86 5.54
N PRO A 48 -13.93 2.02 6.76
CA PRO A 48 -14.13 3.22 7.52
C PRO A 48 -14.05 4.34 6.52
N THR A 49 -15.17 5.01 6.27
CA THR A 49 -15.28 6.06 5.29
C THR A 49 -14.32 7.07 5.86
N ALA A 50 -13.10 7.04 5.38
CA ALA A 50 -12.21 8.15 5.55
C ALA A 50 -13.03 9.29 4.98
N SER A 51 -13.67 10.05 5.85
CA SER A 51 -14.34 11.28 5.50
C SER A 51 -13.40 11.97 4.52
N PRO A 52 -13.88 12.51 3.39
CA PRO A 52 -13.02 13.24 2.46
C PRO A 52 -12.41 14.42 3.24
N GLY A 53 -11.30 14.20 3.91
CA GLY A 53 -10.67 15.10 4.87
C GLY A 53 -9.82 14.44 5.94
N GLN A 54 -9.97 13.14 6.20
CA GLN A 54 -9.04 12.37 7.03
C GLN A 54 -8.05 11.62 6.14
N MET A 55 -7.19 12.39 5.50
CA MET A 55 -5.90 11.87 5.05
C MET A 55 -5.14 11.35 6.26
N PRO A 56 -4.27 10.33 6.12
CA PRO A 56 -3.45 9.85 7.23
C PRO A 56 -2.43 10.93 7.63
N LEU A 57 -2.92 11.99 8.28
CA LEU A 57 -2.12 13.09 8.83
C LEU A 57 -1.05 12.56 9.80
N ALA A 58 -1.25 11.34 10.33
CA ALA A 58 -0.32 10.69 11.23
C ALA A 58 1.07 10.44 10.59
N TYR A 59 1.13 10.28 9.27
CA TYR A 59 2.37 10.01 8.53
C TYR A 59 2.83 11.19 7.66
N THR A 60 2.07 12.30 7.67
CA THR A 60 2.36 13.44 6.79
C THR A 60 3.13 14.51 7.55
N PRO A 61 4.33 14.89 7.12
CA PRO A 61 5.08 15.97 7.72
C PRO A 61 4.30 17.28 7.72
N PRO A 62 4.47 18.17 8.74
CA PRO A 62 3.70 19.40 8.89
C PRO A 62 3.75 20.31 7.65
N HIS A 63 4.90 20.42 7.00
CA HIS A 63 5.07 21.26 5.80
C HIS A 63 4.29 20.73 4.57
N LEU A 64 4.08 19.43 4.46
CA LEU A 64 3.24 18.84 3.42
C LEU A 64 1.76 18.94 3.80
N ALA A 65 1.42 18.74 5.06
CA ALA A 65 0.04 18.92 5.55
C ALA A 65 -0.46 20.33 5.27
N GLU A 66 0.36 21.37 5.52
CA GLU A 66 0.02 22.75 5.22
C GLU A 66 -0.19 22.99 3.72
N LYS A 67 0.70 22.48 2.86
CA LYS A 67 0.53 22.56 1.40
C LYS A 67 -0.74 21.86 0.92
N ILE A 68 -1.09 20.73 1.49
CA ILE A 68 -2.30 19.98 1.17
C ILE A 68 -3.54 20.79 1.56
N LEU A 69 -3.58 21.35 2.76
CA LEU A 69 -4.71 22.13 3.27
C LEU A 69 -4.93 23.43 2.47
N THR A 70 -3.87 24.03 1.94
CA THR A 70 -3.94 25.26 1.14
C THR A 70 -4.19 25.01 -0.35
N SER A 71 -4.07 23.77 -0.81
CA SER A 71 -4.28 23.40 -2.20
C SER A 71 -5.78 23.36 -2.55
N LYS A 72 -6.24 24.25 -3.45
CA LYS A 72 -7.62 24.23 -3.96
C LYS A 72 -7.99 22.89 -4.56
N SER A 73 -7.04 22.21 -5.21
CA SER A 73 -7.24 20.93 -5.86
C SER A 73 -7.48 19.75 -4.91
N ALA A 74 -7.19 19.92 -3.61
CA ALA A 74 -7.51 18.92 -2.59
C ALA A 74 -9.00 18.98 -2.17
N LEU A 75 -9.66 20.11 -2.42
CA LEU A 75 -11.05 20.37 -2.01
C LEU A 75 -12.08 20.11 -3.12
N GLU A 76 -11.65 20.10 -4.37
CA GLU A 76 -12.50 19.82 -5.52
C GLU A 76 -12.33 18.36 -5.95
N GLY A 77 -13.44 17.63 -6.09
CA GLY A 77 -13.46 16.21 -6.52
C GLY A 77 -13.02 16.03 -7.97
N GLU A 78 -11.80 16.43 -8.28
CA GLU A 78 -11.19 16.43 -9.60
C GLU A 78 -10.56 15.07 -9.92
N ARG A 79 -10.70 14.61 -11.15
CA ARG A 79 -9.96 13.44 -11.65
C ARG A 79 -8.52 13.82 -11.90
N LYS A 80 -7.59 13.16 -11.20
CA LYS A 80 -6.15 13.35 -11.35
C LYS A 80 -5.48 12.07 -11.81
N GLN A 81 -4.46 12.22 -12.64
CA GLN A 81 -3.52 11.13 -12.88
C GLN A 81 -2.55 11.07 -11.70
N VAL A 82 -2.35 9.87 -11.19
CA VAL A 82 -1.47 9.62 -10.04
C VAL A 82 -0.56 8.45 -10.34
N THR A 83 0.59 8.42 -9.68
CA THR A 83 1.42 7.23 -9.60
C THR A 83 1.28 6.64 -8.22
N VAL A 84 0.97 5.35 -8.16
CA VAL A 84 0.93 4.57 -6.92
C VAL A 84 2.24 3.80 -6.81
N LEU A 85 2.93 3.98 -5.70
CA LEU A 85 4.16 3.28 -5.36
C LEU A 85 3.86 2.30 -4.23
N PHE A 86 4.10 1.01 -4.47
CA PHE A 86 4.15 -0.02 -3.45
C PHE A 86 5.61 -0.37 -3.19
N ALA A 87 6.00 -0.39 -1.93
CA ALA A 87 7.32 -0.81 -1.51
C ALA A 87 7.20 -1.75 -0.32
N ASP A 88 7.94 -2.85 -0.37
CA ASP A 88 7.88 -3.94 0.58
C ASP A 88 9.29 -4.50 0.87
N LEU A 89 9.49 -5.06 2.07
CA LEU A 89 10.76 -5.63 2.51
C LEU A 89 10.83 -7.10 2.13
N LYS A 90 11.71 -7.43 1.21
CA LYS A 90 11.95 -8.83 0.85
C LYS A 90 12.55 -9.61 2.02
N GLY A 91 11.90 -10.73 2.38
CA GLY A 91 12.38 -11.65 3.41
C GLY A 91 12.11 -11.20 4.85
N SER A 92 11.30 -10.17 5.06
CA SER A 92 10.90 -9.70 6.39
C SER A 92 10.21 -10.79 7.21
N MET A 93 9.33 -11.57 6.59
CA MET A 93 8.61 -12.67 7.25
C MET A 93 9.57 -13.71 7.83
N GLU A 94 10.61 -14.10 7.09
CA GLU A 94 11.64 -15.02 7.57
C GLU A 94 12.49 -14.41 8.70
N LEU A 95 12.80 -13.13 8.56
CA LEU A 95 13.58 -12.39 9.57
C LEU A 95 12.83 -12.24 10.90
N LEU A 96 11.52 -12.20 10.86
CA LEU A 96 10.66 -11.91 12.01
C LEU A 96 9.98 -13.14 12.60
N ALA A 97 10.00 -14.30 11.92
CA ALA A 97 9.25 -15.50 12.28
C ALA A 97 9.49 -15.99 13.72
N ASP A 98 10.75 -15.87 14.20
CA ASP A 98 11.17 -16.37 15.51
C ASP A 98 11.35 -15.22 16.54
N ARG A 99 10.88 -13.99 16.24
CA ARG A 99 11.09 -12.83 17.10
C ARG A 99 9.84 -12.43 17.86
N ASP A 100 10.06 -11.86 19.04
CA ASP A 100 8.98 -11.20 19.77
C ASP A 100 8.43 -10.01 18.98
N PRO A 101 7.09 -9.78 18.99
CA PRO A 101 6.46 -8.67 18.26
C PRO A 101 7.06 -7.28 18.55
N GLU A 102 7.53 -7.03 19.77
CA GLU A 102 8.20 -5.77 20.12
C GLU A 102 9.59 -5.65 19.48
N GLU A 103 10.34 -6.74 19.43
CA GLU A 103 11.65 -6.78 18.77
C GLU A 103 11.50 -6.64 17.26
N ALA A 104 10.50 -7.29 16.68
CA ALA A 104 10.15 -7.15 15.28
C ALA A 104 9.85 -5.69 14.91
N ARG A 105 9.06 -4.99 15.70
CA ARG A 105 8.78 -3.56 15.52
C ARG A 105 10.04 -2.70 15.61
N LYS A 106 10.87 -2.89 16.61
CA LYS A 106 12.13 -2.15 16.76
C LYS A 106 13.07 -2.25 15.56
N LEU A 107 12.96 -3.35 14.79
CA LEU A 107 13.72 -3.55 13.57
C LEU A 107 13.04 -2.91 12.34
N LEU A 108 11.71 -3.00 12.27
CA LEU A 108 10.94 -2.51 11.14
C LEU A 108 10.72 -1.00 11.15
N ASP A 109 10.40 -0.43 12.31
CA ASP A 109 10.06 0.99 12.42
C ASP A 109 11.13 1.91 11.81
N PRO A 110 12.45 1.73 12.08
CA PRO A 110 13.47 2.57 11.46
C PRO A 110 13.58 2.40 9.94
N VAL A 111 13.18 1.25 9.40
CA VAL A 111 13.17 1.01 7.96
C VAL A 111 11.98 1.72 7.32
N LEU A 112 10.79 1.54 7.91
CA LEU A 112 9.57 2.20 7.46
C LEU A 112 9.69 3.73 7.51
N GLU A 113 10.31 4.29 8.56
CA GLU A 113 10.60 5.73 8.64
C GLU A 113 11.45 6.21 7.46
N ARG A 114 12.52 5.48 7.10
CA ARG A 114 13.36 5.82 5.95
C ARG A 114 12.63 5.72 4.62
N MET A 115 11.72 4.74 4.52
CA MET A 115 10.87 4.60 3.33
C MET A 115 9.91 5.78 3.21
N MET A 116 9.25 6.16 4.30
CA MET A 116 8.36 7.32 4.36
C MET A 116 9.09 8.63 4.08
N ASP A 117 10.27 8.83 4.65
CA ASP A 117 11.11 10.01 4.39
C ASP A 117 11.49 10.15 2.91
N ALA A 118 11.77 9.03 2.25
CA ALA A 118 12.05 9.04 0.81
C ALA A 118 10.84 9.48 -0.01
N VAL A 119 9.63 9.04 0.35
CA VAL A 119 8.37 9.47 -0.27
C VAL A 119 8.15 10.98 -0.07
N HIS A 120 8.24 11.44 1.17
CA HIS A 120 7.98 12.84 1.53
C HIS A 120 9.01 13.80 0.91
N HIS A 121 10.25 13.36 0.73
CA HIS A 121 11.30 14.16 0.08
C HIS A 121 10.92 14.57 -1.35
N TYR A 122 10.18 13.73 -2.05
CA TYR A 122 9.69 14.01 -3.41
C TYR A 122 8.21 14.43 -3.44
N GLU A 123 7.70 14.92 -2.31
CA GLU A 123 6.33 15.42 -2.15
C GLU A 123 5.25 14.36 -2.48
N GLY A 124 5.57 13.08 -2.30
CA GLY A 124 4.60 12.00 -2.26
C GLY A 124 3.88 11.95 -0.93
N THR A 125 2.73 11.31 -0.92
CA THR A 125 1.91 11.11 0.29
C THR A 125 1.87 9.62 0.63
N VAL A 126 2.27 9.26 1.84
CA VAL A 126 2.09 7.89 2.35
C VAL A 126 0.61 7.70 2.67
N ASN A 127 -0.03 6.80 1.93
CA ASN A 127 -1.44 6.52 2.09
C ASN A 127 -1.69 5.43 3.13
N GLN A 128 -0.82 4.42 3.16
CA GLN A 128 -0.98 3.29 4.07
C GLN A 128 0.38 2.66 4.39
N VAL A 129 0.52 2.22 5.65
CA VAL A 129 1.60 1.32 6.10
C VAL A 129 0.99 -0.08 6.25
N MET A 130 1.62 -1.07 5.62
CA MET A 130 1.13 -2.45 5.51
C MET A 130 2.13 -3.42 6.12
N GLY A 131 2.22 -3.42 7.45
CA GLY A 131 3.19 -4.28 8.16
C GLY A 131 4.63 -3.88 7.87
N ASP A 132 5.28 -4.52 6.91
CA ASP A 132 6.67 -4.34 6.49
C ASP A 132 6.82 -3.54 5.18
N GLY A 133 5.72 -2.97 4.69
CA GLY A 133 5.67 -2.18 3.46
C GLY A 133 4.85 -0.91 3.57
N ILE A 134 4.92 -0.09 2.52
CA ILE A 134 4.14 1.14 2.40
C ILE A 134 3.47 1.25 1.02
N MET A 135 2.32 1.91 1.00
CA MET A 135 1.69 2.42 -0.22
C MET A 135 1.75 3.94 -0.22
N ALA A 136 2.26 4.51 -1.29
CA ALA A 136 2.39 5.95 -1.45
C ALA A 136 1.79 6.43 -2.77
N LEU A 137 1.29 7.67 -2.77
CA LEU A 137 0.71 8.34 -3.91
C LEU A 137 1.55 9.54 -4.32
N PHE A 138 1.74 9.74 -5.62
CA PHE A 138 2.35 10.91 -6.22
C PHE A 138 1.39 11.54 -7.23
N GLY A 139 1.23 12.86 -7.18
CA GLY A 139 0.25 13.59 -8.00
C GLY A 139 -1.10 13.84 -7.32
N ALA A 140 -1.30 13.32 -6.12
CA ALA A 140 -2.44 13.64 -5.24
C ALA A 140 -2.03 13.50 -3.77
N PRO A 141 -2.57 14.35 -2.90
CA PRO A 141 -3.46 15.49 -3.13
C PRO A 141 -2.76 16.67 -3.83
N LEU A 142 -1.43 16.77 -3.70
CA LEU A 142 -0.62 17.75 -4.44
C LEU A 142 -0.48 17.28 -5.89
N ALA A 143 -0.95 18.10 -6.83
CA ALA A 143 -0.83 17.81 -8.25
C ALA A 143 0.59 18.13 -8.73
N HIS A 144 1.22 17.14 -9.39
CA HIS A 144 2.53 17.28 -10.02
C HIS A 144 2.46 16.63 -11.40
N GLU A 145 2.84 17.32 -12.44
CA GLU A 145 2.90 16.76 -13.79
C GLU A 145 3.99 15.67 -13.89
N ASP A 146 5.05 15.81 -13.11
CA ASP A 146 6.18 14.90 -13.03
C ASP A 146 6.02 13.79 -11.96
N HIS A 147 4.77 13.48 -11.54
CA HIS A 147 4.47 12.54 -10.48
C HIS A 147 5.13 11.16 -10.66
N ALA A 148 5.22 10.64 -11.90
CA ALA A 148 5.85 9.37 -12.20
C ALA A 148 7.37 9.42 -11.99
N VAL A 149 8.02 10.52 -12.39
CA VAL A 149 9.46 10.73 -12.21
C VAL A 149 9.80 10.85 -10.73
N ARG A 150 8.99 11.59 -9.97
CA ARG A 150 9.14 11.73 -8.51
C ARG A 150 9.02 10.38 -7.81
N ALA A 151 8.07 9.54 -8.20
CA ALA A 151 7.93 8.19 -7.67
C ALA A 151 9.16 7.33 -7.92
N CYS A 152 9.75 7.41 -9.13
CA CYS A 152 10.99 6.70 -9.45
C CYS A 152 12.16 7.15 -8.58
N TYR A 153 12.35 8.47 -8.41
CA TYR A 153 13.41 8.99 -7.53
C TYR A 153 13.19 8.64 -6.07
N ALA A 154 11.93 8.66 -5.60
CA ALA A 154 11.59 8.20 -4.25
C ALA A 154 11.97 6.74 -4.05
N ALA A 155 11.65 5.85 -5.00
CA ALA A 155 12.00 4.44 -4.94
C ALA A 155 13.53 4.22 -4.90
N LEU A 156 14.29 4.93 -5.71
CA LEU A 156 15.76 4.85 -5.71
C LEU A 156 16.36 5.32 -4.38
N ARG A 157 15.89 6.48 -3.88
CA ARG A 157 16.31 7.00 -2.57
C ARG A 157 15.97 6.06 -1.44
N MET A 158 14.79 5.45 -1.48
CA MET A 158 14.33 4.46 -0.51
C MET A 158 15.29 3.26 -0.46
N GLN A 159 15.62 2.68 -1.61
CA GLN A 159 16.58 1.58 -1.69
C GLN A 159 17.95 1.95 -1.13
N GLU A 160 18.46 3.14 -1.45
CA GLU A 160 19.74 3.63 -0.95
C GLU A 160 19.70 3.80 0.58
N ALA A 161 18.65 4.40 1.13
CA ALA A 161 18.49 4.62 2.56
C ALA A 161 18.43 3.29 3.33
N VAL A 162 17.68 2.31 2.83
CA VAL A 162 17.59 0.98 3.43
C VAL A 162 18.92 0.23 3.37
N ARG A 163 19.65 0.31 2.26
CA ARG A 163 20.98 -0.29 2.16
C ARG A 163 21.95 0.31 3.16
N ARG A 164 22.01 1.63 3.27
CA ARG A 164 22.87 2.32 4.25
C ARG A 164 22.57 1.87 5.66
N TYR A 165 21.29 1.80 6.01
CA TYR A 165 20.88 1.32 7.33
C TYR A 165 21.28 -0.14 7.59
N SER A 166 21.12 -1.01 6.60
CA SER A 166 21.59 -2.40 6.70
C SER A 166 23.09 -2.49 6.94
N ASP A 167 23.89 -1.63 6.28
CA ASP A 167 25.35 -1.58 6.47
C ASP A 167 25.72 -1.03 7.85
N GLU A 168 24.99 -0.05 8.36
CA GLU A 168 25.16 0.48 9.73
C GLU A 168 24.89 -0.59 10.78
N LEU A 169 23.78 -1.35 10.62
CA LEU A 169 23.45 -2.46 11.52
C LEU A 169 24.52 -3.55 11.51
N ARG A 170 25.03 -3.95 10.34
CA ARG A 170 26.10 -4.94 10.24
C ARG A 170 27.36 -4.50 10.96
N ARG A 171 27.73 -3.23 10.84
CA ARG A 171 28.93 -2.68 11.54
C ARG A 171 28.73 -2.58 13.03
N ALA A 172 27.51 -2.35 13.51
CA ALA A 172 27.20 -2.25 14.93
C ALA A 172 27.13 -3.63 15.63
N GLN A 173 26.88 -4.69 14.86
CA GLN A 173 26.79 -6.06 15.39
C GLN A 173 28.12 -6.84 15.31
N GLY A 174 29.16 -6.22 14.70
CA GLY A 174 30.54 -6.74 14.71
C GLY A 174 30.83 -7.75 13.71
#